data_a685b5cde5b2e4ae9be62fe476f8bbda
#
_entry.id   a685b5cde5b2e4ae9be62fe476f8bbda
#
_cell.length_a   1.000
_cell.length_b   1.000
_cell.length_c   1.000
_cell.angle_alpha   90.00
_cell.angle_beta   90.00
_cell.angle_gamma   90.00
#
_symmetry.space_group_name_H-M   'P 1'
#
loop_
_entity.id
_entity.type
_entity.pdbx_description
1 polymer ?
#
loop_
_entity_poly.entity_id
_entity_poly.type
_entity_poly.pdbx_seq_one_letter_code
_entity_poly.pdbx_strand_id
1 'polypeptide(L)'
;ITKVVMAFSDFLIHRWYVLLGAVVFILLSVRFFAATDAGKHVFGRLSLRIPVFGKMNVKNASAMFSRTLGTLISSGMQLSESLTITAHSMGNVLFKDALLEAKLEVEQGISLSKAVRECGLFPPMVCQMLYIGEETGNIEEMLTKVAEYYEEEVEIQTQSLSAAMEPLIIVVMGGIVAFLVLAMYMPMID
;
A
#
# COMPACT_ATOMS: atom_id res chain seq x y z
N ILE A 1 27.57 7.45 -32.13
CA ILE A 1 26.21 7.12 -31.62
C ILE A 1 25.77 5.80 -32.24
N THR A 2 25.93 5.56 -33.53
CA THR A 2 25.53 4.35 -34.26
C THR A 2 26.18 3.06 -33.72
N LYS A 3 27.48 3.10 -33.34
CA LYS A 3 28.18 1.94 -32.74
C LYS A 3 27.63 1.51 -31.37
N VAL A 4 27.14 2.45 -30.59
CA VAL A 4 26.51 2.16 -29.27
C VAL A 4 25.12 1.54 -29.46
N VAL A 5 24.37 2.05 -30.44
CA VAL A 5 23.03 1.50 -30.77
C VAL A 5 23.16 0.10 -31.41
N MET A 6 24.13 -0.13 -32.28
CA MET A 6 24.40 -1.48 -32.83
C MET A 6 24.85 -2.47 -31.74
N ALA A 7 25.76 -2.07 -30.83
CA ALA A 7 26.19 -2.92 -29.75
C ALA A 7 25.05 -3.28 -28.75
N PHE A 8 24.14 -2.32 -28.53
CA PHE A 8 22.95 -2.53 -27.71
C PHE A 8 21.93 -3.44 -28.43
N SER A 9 21.77 -3.27 -29.73
CA SER A 9 20.90 -4.11 -30.56
C SER A 9 21.43 -5.57 -30.63
N ASP A 10 22.72 -5.76 -30.89
CA ASP A 10 23.35 -7.08 -30.92
C ASP A 10 23.32 -7.79 -29.56
N PHE A 11 23.49 -7.04 -28.49
CA PHE A 11 23.34 -7.56 -27.13
C PHE A 11 21.88 -8.00 -26.83
N LEU A 12 20.90 -7.19 -27.26
CA LEU A 12 19.48 -7.51 -27.13
C LEU A 12 19.07 -8.73 -27.99
N ILE A 13 19.56 -8.85 -29.23
CA ILE A 13 19.20 -9.92 -30.15
C ILE A 13 19.88 -11.25 -29.79
N HIS A 14 21.15 -11.21 -29.37
CA HIS A 14 21.93 -12.43 -29.11
C HIS A 14 21.89 -12.92 -27.67
N ARG A 15 21.53 -12.07 -26.69
CA ARG A 15 21.51 -12.39 -25.24
C ARG A 15 20.21 -12.03 -24.53
N TRP A 16 19.11 -11.90 -25.27
CA TRP A 16 17.80 -11.59 -24.67
C TRP A 16 17.40 -12.60 -23.60
N TYR A 17 17.75 -13.89 -23.76
CA TYR A 17 17.51 -14.94 -22.78
C TYR A 17 18.30 -14.73 -21.46
N VAL A 18 19.50 -14.10 -21.53
CA VAL A 18 20.28 -13.76 -20.32
C VAL A 18 19.60 -12.60 -19.58
N LEU A 19 19.11 -11.59 -20.30
CA LEU A 19 18.32 -10.50 -19.70
C LEU A 19 17.03 -11.05 -19.10
N LEU A 20 16.33 -11.92 -19.81
CA LEU A 20 15.10 -12.55 -19.35
C LEU A 20 15.39 -13.42 -18.12
N GLY A 21 16.46 -14.21 -18.14
CA GLY A 21 16.94 -14.99 -17.00
C GLY A 21 17.32 -14.12 -15.80
N ALA A 22 18.02 -13.02 -16.01
CA ALA A 22 18.38 -12.06 -14.97
C ALA A 22 17.13 -11.38 -14.36
N VAL A 23 16.17 -10.95 -15.19
CA VAL A 23 14.91 -10.36 -14.73
C VAL A 23 14.10 -11.39 -13.94
N VAL A 24 13.96 -12.60 -14.43
CA VAL A 24 13.26 -13.69 -13.72
C VAL A 24 13.96 -14.01 -12.40
N PHE A 25 15.30 -14.08 -12.40
CA PHE A 25 16.07 -14.34 -11.19
C PHE A 25 15.90 -13.21 -10.15
N ILE A 26 15.95 -11.94 -10.58
CA ILE A 26 15.71 -10.79 -9.70
C ILE A 26 14.29 -10.83 -9.14
N LEU A 27 13.28 -11.08 -9.98
CA LEU A 27 11.87 -11.18 -9.55
C LEU A 27 11.68 -12.33 -8.55
N LEU A 28 12.25 -13.48 -8.80
CA LEU A 28 12.19 -14.63 -7.88
C LEU A 28 12.92 -14.33 -6.58
N SER A 29 14.10 -13.71 -6.62
CA SER A 29 14.86 -13.31 -5.43
C SER A 29 14.10 -12.30 -4.58
N VAL A 30 13.53 -11.27 -5.21
CA VAL A 30 12.69 -10.28 -4.52
C VAL A 30 11.43 -10.93 -3.94
N ARG A 31 10.79 -11.82 -4.69
CA ARG A 31 9.59 -12.53 -4.23
C ARG A 31 9.91 -13.48 -3.06
N PHE A 32 11.02 -14.18 -3.12
CA PHE A 32 11.48 -15.08 -2.06
C PHE A 32 11.85 -14.28 -0.79
N PHE A 33 12.56 -13.17 -0.96
CA PHE A 33 12.88 -12.27 0.16
C PHE A 33 11.61 -11.62 0.76
N ALA A 34 10.66 -11.18 -0.08
CA ALA A 34 9.39 -10.60 0.37
C ALA A 34 8.49 -11.62 1.09
N ALA A 35 8.64 -12.92 0.82
CA ALA A 35 7.91 -13.98 1.51
C ALA A 35 8.48 -14.26 2.93
N THR A 36 9.73 -13.90 3.18
CA THR A 36 10.36 -14.04 4.49
C THR A 36 9.83 -13.00 5.47
N ASP A 37 9.67 -13.34 6.75
CA ASP A 37 9.11 -12.41 7.76
C ASP A 37 9.95 -11.13 7.89
N ALA A 38 11.27 -11.24 7.84
CA ALA A 38 12.16 -10.07 7.78
C ALA A 38 11.88 -9.18 6.54
N GLY A 39 11.63 -9.79 5.38
CA GLY A 39 11.28 -9.09 4.15
C GLY A 39 9.94 -8.35 4.26
N LYS A 40 8.92 -8.98 4.82
CA LYS A 40 7.60 -8.36 5.04
C LYS A 40 7.69 -7.09 5.88
N HIS A 41 8.49 -7.10 6.96
CA HIS A 41 8.73 -5.92 7.79
C HIS A 41 9.50 -4.81 7.07
N VAL A 42 10.51 -5.17 6.27
CA VAL A 42 11.27 -4.19 5.46
C VAL A 42 10.37 -3.56 4.40
N PHE A 43 9.64 -4.38 3.64
CA PHE A 43 8.69 -3.87 2.65
C PHE A 43 7.53 -3.09 3.28
N GLY A 44 7.04 -3.52 4.45
CA GLY A 44 6.04 -2.82 5.24
C GLY A 44 6.50 -1.40 5.61
N ARG A 45 7.73 -1.26 6.13
CA ARG A 45 8.33 0.06 6.45
C ARG A 45 8.60 0.90 5.21
N LEU A 46 9.09 0.29 4.14
CA LEU A 46 9.39 0.99 2.90
C LEU A 46 8.12 1.56 2.26
N SER A 47 7.03 0.78 2.26
CA SER A 47 5.75 1.22 1.72
C SER A 47 5.15 2.42 2.46
N LEU A 48 5.44 2.56 3.76
CA LEU A 48 5.02 3.71 4.57
C LEU A 48 5.94 4.94 4.39
N ARG A 49 7.19 4.73 3.95
CA ARG A 49 8.17 5.83 3.74
C ARG A 49 8.02 6.56 2.41
N ILE A 50 7.41 5.94 1.42
CA ILE A 50 7.21 6.57 0.12
C ILE A 50 6.14 7.67 0.27
N PRO A 51 6.45 8.96 -0.03
CA PRO A 51 5.64 10.10 0.39
C PRO A 51 4.19 10.10 -0.12
N VAL A 52 3.92 9.54 -1.31
CA VAL A 52 2.57 9.45 -1.87
C VAL A 52 1.88 8.15 -1.42
N PHE A 53 2.55 7.02 -1.59
CA PHE A 53 2.01 5.70 -1.26
C PHE A 53 1.90 5.44 0.24
N GLY A 54 2.80 6.01 1.06
CA GLY A 54 2.76 5.86 2.51
C GLY A 54 1.51 6.48 3.13
N LYS A 55 1.17 7.70 2.74
CA LYS A 55 -0.06 8.37 3.21
C LYS A 55 -1.32 7.60 2.79
N MET A 56 -1.33 7.10 1.56
CA MET A 56 -2.44 6.31 1.03
C MET A 56 -2.59 4.98 1.77
N ASN A 57 -1.46 4.29 2.06
CA ASN A 57 -1.47 3.05 2.84
C ASN A 57 -2.00 3.24 4.26
N VAL A 58 -1.63 4.33 4.93
CA VAL A 58 -2.16 4.64 6.28
C VAL A 58 -3.66 4.91 6.23
N LYS A 59 -4.15 5.69 5.25
CA LYS A 59 -5.58 5.96 5.08
C LYS A 59 -6.37 4.68 4.77
N ASN A 60 -5.86 3.85 3.85
CA ASN A 60 -6.48 2.58 3.50
C ASN A 60 -6.50 1.60 4.69
N ALA A 61 -5.41 1.52 5.45
CA ALA A 61 -5.36 0.72 6.67
C ALA A 61 -6.36 1.23 7.73
N SER A 62 -6.52 2.56 7.86
CA SER A 62 -7.49 3.17 8.78
C SER A 62 -8.93 2.88 8.36
N ALA A 63 -9.26 2.99 7.07
CA ALA A 63 -10.56 2.62 6.53
C ALA A 63 -10.87 1.14 6.79
N MET A 64 -9.95 0.26 6.43
CA MET A 64 -10.11 -1.19 6.59
C MET A 64 -10.22 -1.61 8.06
N PHE A 65 -9.38 -1.03 8.93
CA PHE A 65 -9.46 -1.24 10.38
C PHE A 65 -10.85 -0.86 10.91
N SER A 66 -11.28 0.37 10.61
CA SER A 66 -12.53 0.91 11.14
C SER A 66 -13.75 0.16 10.59
N ARG A 67 -13.76 -0.15 9.29
CA ARG A 67 -14.85 -0.91 8.66
C ARG A 67 -14.93 -2.33 9.22
N THR A 68 -13.82 -3.04 9.27
CA THR A 68 -13.79 -4.43 9.74
C THR A 68 -14.14 -4.52 11.23
N LEU A 69 -13.48 -3.72 12.06
CA LEU A 69 -13.72 -3.73 13.50
C LEU A 69 -15.16 -3.29 13.83
N GLY A 70 -15.65 -2.23 13.18
CA GLY A 70 -17.03 -1.75 13.38
C GLY A 70 -18.06 -2.81 13.00
N THR A 71 -17.88 -3.49 11.87
CA THR A 71 -18.79 -4.57 11.42
C THR A 71 -18.77 -5.77 12.39
N LEU A 72 -17.61 -6.14 12.92
CA LEU A 72 -17.50 -7.27 13.85
C LEU A 72 -18.14 -6.93 15.21
N ILE A 73 -17.93 -5.74 15.72
CA ILE A 73 -18.56 -5.26 16.97
C ILE A 73 -20.09 -5.17 16.80
N SER A 74 -20.58 -4.65 15.67
CA SER A 74 -22.03 -4.55 15.41
C SER A 74 -22.69 -5.92 15.30
N SER A 75 -21.95 -6.95 14.90
CA SER A 75 -22.44 -8.33 14.90
C SER A 75 -22.48 -8.99 16.29
N GLY A 76 -22.07 -8.27 17.34
CA GLY A 76 -22.02 -8.75 18.71
C GLY A 76 -20.78 -9.57 19.06
N MET A 77 -19.74 -9.55 18.24
CA MET A 77 -18.49 -10.25 18.50
C MET A 77 -17.69 -9.56 19.60
N GLN A 78 -17.00 -10.34 20.43
CA GLN A 78 -16.14 -9.81 21.48
C GLN A 78 -15.00 -8.96 20.88
N LEU A 79 -14.65 -7.86 21.55
CA LEU A 79 -13.63 -6.90 21.09
C LEU A 79 -12.27 -7.55 20.83
N SER A 80 -11.81 -8.45 21.70
CA SER A 80 -10.53 -9.15 21.56
C SER A 80 -10.50 -10.04 20.31
N GLU A 81 -11.59 -10.77 20.04
CA GLU A 81 -11.71 -11.60 18.86
C GLU A 81 -11.82 -10.75 17.57
N SER A 82 -12.61 -9.69 17.64
CA SER A 82 -12.74 -8.70 16.56
C SER A 82 -11.38 -8.07 16.17
N LEU A 83 -10.56 -7.73 17.16
CA LEU A 83 -9.20 -7.23 16.93
C LEU A 83 -8.30 -8.27 16.26
N THR A 84 -8.42 -9.54 16.63
CA THR A 84 -7.66 -10.64 16.01
C THR A 84 -8.01 -10.77 14.52
N ILE A 85 -9.28 -10.79 14.18
CA ILE A 85 -9.75 -10.91 12.79
C ILE A 85 -9.35 -9.66 12.01
N THR A 86 -9.53 -8.48 12.60
CA THR A 86 -9.14 -7.22 11.97
C THR A 86 -7.63 -7.18 11.69
N ALA A 87 -6.79 -7.60 12.65
CA ALA A 87 -5.35 -7.68 12.46
C ALA A 87 -4.95 -8.59 11.29
N HIS A 88 -5.60 -9.74 11.15
CA HIS A 88 -5.33 -10.67 10.05
C HIS A 88 -5.84 -10.16 8.69
N SER A 89 -6.78 -9.25 8.68
CA SER A 89 -7.27 -8.59 7.47
C SER A 89 -6.34 -7.48 6.97
N MET A 90 -5.39 -7.00 7.81
CA MET A 90 -4.47 -5.95 7.41
C MET A 90 -3.49 -6.41 6.33
N GLY A 91 -3.39 -5.65 5.26
CA GLY A 91 -2.45 -5.93 4.15
C GLY A 91 -0.99 -5.66 4.49
N ASN A 92 -0.70 -4.83 5.51
CA ASN A 92 0.65 -4.52 5.95
C ASN A 92 0.93 -5.15 7.32
N VAL A 93 2.04 -5.91 7.40
CA VAL A 93 2.46 -6.63 8.61
C VAL A 93 2.62 -5.72 9.82
N LEU A 94 3.05 -4.47 9.64
CA LEU A 94 3.21 -3.52 10.75
C LEU A 94 1.88 -3.21 11.44
N PHE A 95 0.81 -3.00 10.68
CA PHE A 95 -0.53 -2.79 11.24
C PHE A 95 -1.07 -4.06 11.89
N LYS A 96 -0.80 -5.23 11.29
CA LYS A 96 -1.19 -6.51 11.85
C LYS A 96 -0.57 -6.71 13.23
N ASP A 97 0.75 -6.55 13.33
CA ASP A 97 1.47 -6.80 14.58
C ASP A 97 1.08 -5.79 15.65
N ALA A 98 0.94 -4.52 15.28
CA ALA A 98 0.48 -3.46 16.18
C ALA A 98 -0.94 -3.73 16.74
N LEU A 99 -1.85 -4.24 15.91
CA LEU A 99 -3.21 -4.59 16.38
C LEU A 99 -3.22 -5.84 17.24
N LEU A 100 -2.34 -6.81 17.01
CA LEU A 100 -2.19 -7.96 17.88
C LEU A 100 -1.58 -7.57 19.24
N GLU A 101 -0.67 -6.60 19.27
CA GLU A 101 -0.15 -6.01 20.51
C GLU A 101 -1.24 -5.23 21.24
N ALA A 102 -1.97 -4.36 20.55
CA ALA A 102 -3.11 -3.63 21.10
C ALA A 102 -4.18 -4.58 21.69
N LYS A 103 -4.43 -5.73 21.06
CA LYS A 103 -5.31 -6.77 21.63
C LYS A 103 -4.84 -7.23 22.99
N LEU A 104 -3.55 -7.52 23.17
CA LEU A 104 -3.01 -7.98 24.45
C LEU A 104 -3.17 -6.90 25.53
N GLU A 105 -3.02 -5.64 25.18
CA GLU A 105 -3.25 -4.52 26.10
C GLU A 105 -4.73 -4.38 26.50
N VAL A 106 -5.64 -4.55 25.52
CA VAL A 106 -7.09 -4.54 25.77
C VAL A 106 -7.51 -5.70 26.69
N GLU A 107 -6.93 -6.89 26.53
CA GLU A 107 -7.16 -8.04 27.41
C GLU A 107 -6.67 -7.79 28.84
N GLN A 108 -5.70 -6.88 29.03
CA GLN A 108 -5.22 -6.42 30.33
C GLN A 108 -6.07 -5.28 30.92
N GLY A 109 -7.12 -4.86 30.22
CA GLY A 109 -8.04 -3.79 30.65
C GLY A 109 -7.62 -2.38 30.24
N ILE A 110 -6.64 -2.24 29.34
CA ILE A 110 -6.29 -0.95 28.73
C ILE A 110 -7.36 -0.60 27.69
N SER A 111 -7.77 0.67 27.62
CA SER A 111 -8.76 1.12 26.65
C SER A 111 -8.23 0.96 25.22
N LEU A 112 -9.10 0.59 24.28
CA LEU A 112 -8.75 0.38 22.87
C LEU A 112 -8.17 1.65 22.24
N SER A 113 -8.73 2.81 22.54
CA SER A 113 -8.24 4.10 22.06
C SER A 113 -6.82 4.39 22.48
N LYS A 114 -6.44 3.99 23.72
CA LYS A 114 -5.07 4.14 24.22
C LYS A 114 -4.13 3.14 23.54
N ALA A 115 -4.49 1.87 23.48
CA ALA A 115 -3.70 0.82 22.83
C ALA A 115 -3.43 1.16 21.36
N VAL A 116 -4.44 1.57 20.60
CA VAL A 116 -4.29 1.98 19.20
C VAL A 116 -3.44 3.26 19.04
N ARG A 117 -3.52 4.18 19.99
CA ARG A 117 -2.68 5.40 19.99
C ARG A 117 -1.22 5.07 20.22
N GLU A 118 -0.91 4.17 21.15
CA GLU A 118 0.47 3.77 21.48
C GLU A 118 1.15 3.04 20.32
N CYS A 119 0.40 2.36 19.44
CA CYS A 119 0.92 1.80 18.18
C CYS A 119 1.56 2.86 17.26
N GLY A 120 1.11 4.11 17.29
CA GLY A 120 1.67 5.22 16.50
C GLY A 120 1.52 5.10 14.98
N LEU A 121 0.74 4.14 14.49
CA LEU A 121 0.54 3.87 13.05
C LEU A 121 -0.76 4.48 12.51
N PHE A 122 -1.73 4.71 13.36
CA PHE A 122 -3.03 5.27 12.98
C PHE A 122 -3.08 6.79 13.11
N PRO A 123 -3.82 7.49 12.24
CA PRO A 123 -4.02 8.92 12.35
C PRO A 123 -4.71 9.31 13.66
N PRO A 124 -4.45 10.52 14.18
CA PRO A 124 -5.04 10.99 15.43
C PRO A 124 -6.57 10.94 15.46
N MET A 125 -7.22 11.13 14.31
CA MET A 125 -8.68 11.06 14.17
C MET A 125 -9.23 9.67 14.56
N VAL A 126 -8.56 8.59 14.13
CA VAL A 126 -8.96 7.21 14.50
C VAL A 126 -8.95 7.04 16.01
N CYS A 127 -7.83 7.42 16.65
CA CYS A 127 -7.68 7.30 18.11
C CYS A 127 -8.70 8.16 18.88
N GLN A 128 -9.00 9.36 18.36
CA GLN A 128 -9.95 10.27 18.99
C GLN A 128 -11.39 9.77 18.86
N MET A 129 -11.78 9.23 17.72
CA MET A 129 -13.12 8.68 17.51
C MET A 129 -13.31 7.39 18.31
N LEU A 130 -12.28 6.54 18.43
CA LEU A 130 -12.29 5.40 19.34
C LEU A 130 -12.50 5.83 20.79
N TYR A 131 -11.77 6.85 21.25
CA TYR A 131 -11.93 7.39 22.60
C TYR A 131 -13.36 7.87 22.85
N ILE A 132 -13.94 8.65 21.94
CA ILE A 132 -15.33 9.12 22.05
C ILE A 132 -16.28 7.92 22.06
N GLY A 133 -16.07 6.93 21.20
CA GLY A 133 -16.89 5.73 21.15
C GLY A 133 -16.84 4.90 22.44
N GLU A 134 -15.67 4.80 23.08
CA GLU A 134 -15.51 4.13 24.37
C GLU A 134 -16.23 4.89 25.50
N GLU A 135 -16.07 6.21 25.58
CA GLU A 135 -16.73 7.05 26.60
C GLU A 135 -18.26 7.07 26.47
N THR A 136 -18.76 7.03 25.24
CA THR A 136 -20.21 7.08 24.97
C THR A 136 -20.86 5.70 24.87
N GLY A 137 -20.05 4.62 24.85
CA GLY A 137 -20.54 3.27 24.62
C GLY A 137 -20.97 2.99 23.17
N ASN A 138 -20.61 3.87 22.23
CA ASN A 138 -21.06 3.80 20.83
C ASN A 138 -19.87 3.70 19.84
N ILE A 139 -19.00 2.71 20.08
CA ILE A 139 -17.79 2.47 19.30
C ILE A 139 -18.15 2.17 17.83
N GLU A 140 -19.23 1.42 17.61
CA GLU A 140 -19.69 1.02 16.27
C GLU A 140 -19.97 2.24 15.36
N GLU A 141 -20.76 3.19 15.85
CA GLU A 141 -21.11 4.39 15.09
C GLU A 141 -19.86 5.22 14.80
N MET A 142 -18.98 5.37 15.78
CA MET A 142 -17.74 6.13 15.60
C MET A 142 -16.81 5.47 14.57
N LEU A 143 -16.65 4.17 14.62
CA LEU A 143 -15.87 3.42 13.63
C LEU A 143 -16.48 3.49 12.23
N THR A 144 -17.81 3.45 12.11
CA THR A 144 -18.49 3.61 10.83
C THR A 144 -18.17 4.97 10.20
N LYS A 145 -18.28 6.06 10.97
CA LYS A 145 -17.93 7.41 10.50
C LYS A 145 -16.46 7.53 10.07
N VAL A 146 -15.56 6.91 10.83
CA VAL A 146 -14.13 6.88 10.48
C VAL A 146 -13.90 6.10 9.18
N ALA A 147 -14.57 4.97 9.02
CA ALA A 147 -14.47 4.15 7.82
C ALA A 147 -14.93 4.93 6.59
N GLU A 148 -16.12 5.53 6.63
CA GLU A 148 -16.68 6.34 5.53
C GLU A 148 -15.75 7.49 5.15
N TYR A 149 -15.23 8.22 6.13
CA TYR A 149 -14.30 9.30 5.88
C TYR A 149 -13.02 8.84 5.17
N TYR A 150 -12.38 7.75 5.63
CA TYR A 150 -11.15 7.30 5.01
C TYR A 150 -11.37 6.55 3.69
N GLU A 151 -12.50 5.91 3.49
CA GLU A 151 -12.89 5.31 2.21
C GLU A 151 -13.03 6.42 1.14
N GLU A 152 -13.73 7.52 1.45
CA GLU A 152 -13.85 8.68 0.57
C GLU A 152 -12.48 9.32 0.26
N GLU A 153 -11.64 9.49 1.28
CA GLU A 153 -10.29 10.03 1.13
C GLU A 153 -9.40 9.15 0.23
N VAL A 154 -9.51 7.83 0.33
CA VAL A 154 -8.80 6.88 -0.52
C VAL A 154 -9.33 6.95 -1.96
N GLU A 155 -10.63 7.05 -2.14
CA GLU A 155 -11.24 7.18 -3.47
C GLU A 155 -10.78 8.45 -4.18
N ILE A 156 -10.83 9.60 -3.50
CA ILE A 156 -10.35 10.90 -4.04
C ILE A 156 -8.88 10.81 -4.44
N GLN A 157 -8.02 10.20 -3.60
CA GLN A 157 -6.61 10.04 -3.91
C GLN A 157 -6.39 9.10 -5.09
N THR A 158 -7.16 8.02 -5.20
CA THR A 158 -7.08 7.08 -6.32
C THR A 158 -7.50 7.74 -7.63
N GLN A 159 -8.55 8.54 -7.62
CA GLN A 159 -8.99 9.32 -8.77
C GLN A 159 -7.92 10.35 -9.19
N SER A 160 -7.31 11.03 -8.24
CA SER A 160 -6.23 12.00 -8.49
C SER A 160 -5.00 11.33 -9.12
N LEU A 161 -4.62 10.14 -8.65
CA LEU A 161 -3.54 9.34 -9.25
C LEU A 161 -3.88 8.91 -10.68
N SER A 162 -5.11 8.47 -10.91
CA SER A 162 -5.59 8.07 -12.24
C SER A 162 -5.54 9.24 -13.21
N ALA A 163 -5.99 10.44 -12.80
CA ALA A 163 -5.92 11.65 -13.60
C ALA A 163 -4.47 12.09 -13.90
N ALA A 164 -3.54 11.87 -12.97
CA ALA A 164 -2.12 12.17 -13.20
C ALA A 164 -1.43 11.16 -14.16
N MET A 165 -1.99 9.97 -14.32
CA MET A 165 -1.47 8.97 -15.26
C MET A 165 -1.76 9.32 -16.72
N GLU A 166 -2.85 10.04 -17.02
CA GLU A 166 -3.24 10.40 -18.39
C GLU A 166 -2.16 11.24 -19.12
N PRO A 167 -1.65 12.35 -18.56
CA PRO A 167 -0.55 13.10 -19.18
C PRO A 167 0.73 12.27 -19.31
N LEU A 168 1.02 11.39 -18.34
CA LEU A 168 2.19 10.52 -18.40
C LEU A 168 2.13 9.55 -19.57
N ILE A 169 0.96 8.93 -19.79
CA ILE A 169 0.74 8.01 -20.92
C ILE A 169 0.91 8.76 -22.24
N ILE A 170 0.38 9.97 -22.36
CA ILE A 170 0.53 10.80 -23.58
C ILE A 170 1.99 11.10 -23.86
N VAL A 171 2.77 11.50 -22.85
CA VAL A 171 4.21 11.79 -23.01
C VAL A 171 4.99 10.53 -23.40
N VAL A 172 4.72 9.39 -22.76
CA VAL A 172 5.39 8.12 -23.08
C VAL A 172 5.05 7.67 -24.50
N MET A 173 3.76 7.69 -24.88
CA MET A 173 3.32 7.31 -26.23
C MET A 173 3.87 8.26 -27.29
N GLY A 174 3.85 9.57 -27.03
CA GLY A 174 4.45 10.57 -27.92
C GLY A 174 5.95 10.36 -28.09
N GLY A 175 6.67 10.02 -27.02
CA GLY A 175 8.09 9.68 -27.07
C GLY A 175 8.39 8.43 -27.90
N ILE A 176 7.58 7.37 -27.75
CA ILE A 176 7.70 6.14 -28.54
C ILE A 176 7.47 6.43 -30.05
N VAL A 177 6.40 7.16 -30.35
CA VAL A 177 6.09 7.53 -31.74
C VAL A 177 7.19 8.39 -32.36
N ALA A 178 7.67 9.41 -31.63
CA ALA A 178 8.78 10.24 -32.06
C ALA A 178 10.04 9.41 -32.31
N PHE A 179 10.36 8.47 -31.41
CA PHE A 179 11.50 7.57 -31.59
C PHE A 179 11.36 6.68 -32.83
N LEU A 180 10.18 6.11 -33.09
CA LEU A 180 9.92 5.28 -34.27
C LEU A 180 10.04 6.09 -35.56
N VAL A 181 9.52 7.32 -35.59
CA VAL A 181 9.64 8.23 -36.74
C VAL A 181 11.09 8.55 -37.01
N LEU A 182 11.87 8.93 -35.97
CA LEU A 182 13.30 9.20 -36.14
C LEU A 182 14.08 7.97 -36.61
N ALA A 183 13.76 6.79 -36.09
CA ALA A 183 14.40 5.54 -36.51
C ALA A 183 14.11 5.18 -37.98
N MET A 184 12.93 5.53 -38.48
CA MET A 184 12.56 5.34 -39.88
C MET A 184 13.21 6.36 -40.82
N TYR A 185 13.30 7.64 -40.40
CA TYR A 185 13.86 8.71 -41.24
C TYR A 185 15.40 8.70 -41.29
N MET A 186 16.07 8.25 -40.22
CA MET A 186 17.53 8.26 -40.10
C MET A 186 18.24 7.46 -41.21
N PRO A 187 17.80 6.22 -41.59
CA PRO A 187 18.42 5.49 -42.70
C PRO A 187 18.05 6.02 -44.08
N MET A 188 17.16 7.01 -44.20
CA MET A 188 16.73 7.59 -45.47
C MET A 188 17.51 8.88 -45.83
N ILE A 189 18.30 9.40 -44.88
CA ILE A 189 19.08 10.63 -45.01
C ILE A 189 20.59 10.31 -45.22
N ASP A 190 21.03 9.06 -44.95
CA ASP A 190 22.38 8.54 -45.23
C ASP A 190 22.40 7.83 -46.58
#